data_518bd7d50b0b2d57f438eb11bdcd6aed
#
_entry.id   518bd7d50b0b2d57f438eb11bdcd6aed
#
_cell.length_a   1.000
_cell.length_b   1.000
_cell.length_c   1.000
_cell.angle_alpha   90.00
_cell.angle_beta   90.00
_cell.angle_gamma   90.00
#
_symmetry.space_group_name_H-M   'P 1'
#
loop_
_entity.id
_entity.type
_entity.pdbx_description
1 polymer ?
#
loop_
_entity_poly.entity_id
_entity_poly.type
_entity_poly.pdbx_seq_one_letter_code
_entity_poly.pdbx_strand_id
1 'polypeptide(L)'
;MVGGKLMFPIMLNIRGRKCTVAGGGNVAERKVKTLLKYGADVTAVSPVFKDGFPNVKRLEKEYSSSDIENSFLVIAATDNKEVNQTIYNDAKKRNILVSLSDDTEHSDFILPSSKNYDDITISVSTNGKSPALAKKIRQIK
;
A
#
# COMPACT_ATOMS: atom_id res chain seq x y z
N MET A 1 17.08 -20.70 -11.95
CA MET A 1 17.00 -20.39 -10.52
C MET A 1 15.94 -19.33 -10.27
N VAL A 2 15.14 -19.58 -9.31
CA VAL A 2 14.17 -18.61 -8.88
C VAL A 2 14.95 -17.48 -8.24
N GLY A 3 15.00 -16.35 -8.90
CA GLY A 3 15.87 -15.28 -8.48
C GLY A 3 15.50 -14.66 -7.15
N GLY A 4 16.40 -13.85 -6.59
CA GLY A 4 16.22 -13.12 -5.37
C GLY A 4 15.13 -12.04 -5.40
N LYS A 5 14.20 -12.13 -6.37
CA LYS A 5 13.07 -11.21 -6.49
C LYS A 5 11.76 -11.77 -5.97
N LEU A 6 11.78 -12.99 -5.46
CA LEU A 6 10.58 -13.57 -4.86
C LEU A 6 10.34 -12.92 -3.50
N MET A 7 9.12 -12.44 -3.31
CA MET A 7 8.70 -11.88 -2.03
C MET A 7 8.28 -12.99 -1.10
N PHE A 8 8.55 -12.82 0.18
CA PHE A 8 8.16 -13.77 1.22
C PHE A 8 6.68 -13.55 1.57
N PRO A 9 5.81 -14.56 1.34
CA PRO A 9 4.38 -14.38 1.64
C PRO A 9 4.13 -14.52 3.14
N ILE A 10 3.52 -13.49 3.71
CA ILE A 10 3.10 -13.50 5.11
C ILE A 10 1.72 -12.90 5.23
N MET A 11 1.05 -13.21 6.32
CA MET A 11 -0.23 -12.62 6.67
C MET A 11 -0.01 -11.63 7.81
N LEU A 12 -0.26 -10.33 7.55
CA LEU A 12 -0.09 -9.29 8.55
C LEU A 12 -1.42 -8.98 9.24
N ASN A 13 -1.40 -8.90 10.55
CA ASN A 13 -2.54 -8.40 11.31
C ASN A 13 -2.37 -6.89 11.46
N ILE A 14 -3.11 -6.14 10.65
CA ILE A 14 -3.06 -4.68 10.67
C ILE A 14 -4.25 -4.05 11.39
N ARG A 15 -5.07 -4.85 12.03
CA ARG A 15 -6.26 -4.36 12.73
C ARG A 15 -5.88 -3.34 13.79
N GLY A 16 -6.44 -2.13 13.67
CA GLY A 16 -6.17 -1.04 14.59
C GLY A 16 -4.77 -0.44 14.46
N ARG A 17 -3.95 -0.89 13.52
CA ARG A 17 -2.61 -0.36 13.33
C ARG A 17 -2.65 0.85 12.41
N LYS A 18 -1.89 1.88 12.74
CA LYS A 18 -1.82 3.07 11.91
C LYS A 18 -1.11 2.75 10.59
N CYS A 19 -1.82 2.95 9.49
CA CYS A 19 -1.28 2.82 8.15
C CYS A 19 -1.47 4.14 7.42
N THR A 20 -0.40 4.66 6.83
CA THR A 20 -0.43 5.95 6.15
C THR A 20 -0.29 5.76 4.65
N VAL A 21 -1.19 6.41 3.90
CA VAL A 21 -1.16 6.39 2.43
C VAL A 21 -0.94 7.82 1.95
N ALA A 22 0.12 8.02 1.17
CA ALA A 22 0.36 9.29 0.53
C ALA A 22 -0.21 9.24 -0.88
N GLY A 23 -1.08 10.19 -1.20
CA GLY A 23 -1.78 10.27 -2.47
C GLY A 23 -3.28 10.44 -2.26
N GLY A 24 -3.94 11.05 -3.25
CA GLY A 24 -5.37 11.36 -3.19
C GLY A 24 -6.13 10.97 -4.46
N GLY A 25 -5.50 10.24 -5.37
CA GLY A 25 -6.10 9.82 -6.63
C GLY A 25 -6.59 8.38 -6.61
N ASN A 26 -6.75 7.80 -7.80
CA ASN A 26 -7.32 6.46 -7.96
C ASN A 26 -6.45 5.36 -7.34
N VAL A 27 -5.13 5.45 -7.48
CA VAL A 27 -4.24 4.42 -6.94
C VAL A 27 -4.29 4.45 -5.41
N ALA A 28 -4.19 5.64 -4.82
CA ALA A 28 -4.27 5.80 -3.37
C ALA A 28 -5.63 5.32 -2.84
N GLU A 29 -6.71 5.66 -3.53
CA GLU A 29 -8.05 5.21 -3.15
C GLU A 29 -8.13 3.69 -3.02
N ARG A 30 -7.61 2.96 -4.01
CA ARG A 30 -7.63 1.49 -3.98
C ARG A 30 -6.84 0.94 -2.79
N LYS A 31 -5.68 1.52 -2.52
CA LYS A 31 -4.86 1.11 -1.38
C LYS A 31 -5.56 1.37 -0.06
N VAL A 32 -6.16 2.55 0.09
CA VAL A 32 -6.93 2.89 1.29
C VAL A 32 -8.07 1.90 1.51
N LYS A 33 -8.84 1.61 0.46
CA LYS A 33 -9.97 0.65 0.55
C LYS A 33 -9.50 -0.73 1.00
N THR A 34 -8.36 -1.18 0.46
CA THR A 34 -7.80 -2.47 0.85
C THR A 34 -7.42 -2.48 2.34
N LEU A 35 -6.72 -1.45 2.80
CA LEU A 35 -6.32 -1.37 4.21
C LEU A 35 -7.53 -1.31 5.15
N LEU A 36 -8.55 -0.54 4.77
CA LEU A 36 -9.78 -0.45 5.56
C LEU A 36 -10.49 -1.80 5.66
N LYS A 37 -10.48 -2.58 4.59
CA LYS A 37 -11.10 -3.90 4.58
C LYS A 37 -10.50 -4.81 5.65
N TYR A 38 -9.22 -4.66 5.94
CA TYR A 38 -8.53 -5.47 6.94
C TYR A 38 -8.41 -4.78 8.30
N GLY A 39 -9.16 -3.71 8.51
CA GLY A 39 -9.31 -3.10 9.83
C GLY A 39 -8.23 -2.12 10.24
N ALA A 40 -7.41 -1.65 9.31
CA ALA A 40 -6.37 -0.67 9.63
C ALA A 40 -6.96 0.68 10.01
N ASP A 41 -6.22 1.42 10.83
CA ASP A 41 -6.47 2.82 11.12
C ASP A 41 -5.73 3.64 10.06
N VAL A 42 -6.45 4.11 9.05
CA VAL A 42 -5.85 4.72 7.87
C VAL A 42 -5.81 6.24 7.97
N THR A 43 -4.64 6.81 7.69
CA THR A 43 -4.46 8.25 7.47
C THR A 43 -3.98 8.45 6.03
N ALA A 44 -4.60 9.37 5.32
CA ALA A 44 -4.18 9.72 3.95
C ALA A 44 -3.66 11.14 3.93
N VAL A 45 -2.54 11.37 3.22
CA VAL A 45 -1.95 12.69 3.06
C VAL A 45 -1.80 13.02 1.58
N SER A 46 -2.35 14.16 1.16
CA SER A 46 -2.29 14.63 -0.22
C SER A 46 -2.72 16.09 -0.27
N PRO A 47 -2.15 16.92 -1.18
CA PRO A 47 -2.65 18.26 -1.38
C PRO A 47 -4.10 18.29 -1.87
N VAL A 48 -4.49 17.29 -2.67
CA VAL A 48 -5.81 17.20 -3.27
C VAL A 48 -6.30 15.76 -3.19
N PHE A 49 -7.56 15.60 -2.84
CA PHE A 49 -8.23 14.28 -2.85
C PHE A 49 -9.31 14.27 -3.92
N LYS A 50 -9.38 13.19 -4.68
CA LYS A 50 -10.43 13.03 -5.69
C LYS A 50 -11.81 13.00 -5.03
N ASP A 51 -12.84 13.33 -5.80
CA ASP A 51 -14.22 13.18 -5.34
C ASP A 51 -14.51 11.71 -5.04
N GLY A 52 -15.22 11.47 -3.96
CA GLY A 52 -15.55 10.10 -3.55
C GLY A 52 -14.41 9.35 -2.88
N PHE A 53 -13.30 10.02 -2.57
CA PHE A 53 -12.22 9.39 -1.80
C PHE A 53 -12.76 8.89 -0.45
N PRO A 54 -12.33 7.70 0.02
CA PRO A 54 -12.85 7.11 1.25
C PRO A 54 -12.78 8.05 2.46
N ASN A 55 -13.75 7.91 3.36
CA ASN A 55 -13.83 8.72 4.57
C ASN A 55 -12.84 8.22 5.61
N VAL A 56 -11.62 8.72 5.56
CA VAL A 56 -10.55 8.43 6.50
C VAL A 56 -9.99 9.75 7.02
N LYS A 57 -9.13 9.68 8.02
CA LYS A 57 -8.39 10.87 8.46
C LYS A 57 -7.57 11.37 7.28
N ARG A 58 -7.77 12.64 6.90
CA ARG A 58 -7.09 13.25 5.76
C ARG A 58 -6.24 14.41 6.23
N LEU A 59 -5.05 14.48 5.68
CA LEU A 59 -4.17 15.63 5.82
C LEU A 59 -4.07 16.28 4.43
N GLU A 60 -4.84 17.35 4.22
CA GLU A 60 -4.84 18.07 2.93
C GLU A 60 -3.66 19.03 2.90
N LYS A 61 -2.51 18.49 2.59
CA LYS A 61 -1.25 19.24 2.56
C LYS A 61 -0.22 18.45 1.76
N GLU A 62 0.85 19.12 1.38
CA GLU A 62 1.99 18.44 0.83
C GLU A 62 2.62 17.54 1.89
N TYR A 63 3.18 16.41 1.45
CA TYR A 63 3.81 15.47 2.36
C TYR A 63 4.97 16.11 3.13
N SER A 64 5.07 15.81 4.40
CA SER A 64 6.24 16.10 5.22
C SER A 64 6.60 14.87 6.05
N SER A 65 7.86 14.79 6.44
CA SER A 65 8.45 13.64 7.13
C SER A 65 7.67 13.24 8.39
N SER A 66 7.11 14.21 9.12
CA SER A 66 6.35 13.93 10.33
C SER A 66 5.01 13.21 10.06
N ASP A 67 4.54 13.23 8.82
CA ASP A 67 3.23 12.63 8.49
C ASP A 67 3.22 11.11 8.65
N ILE A 68 4.38 10.47 8.60
CA ILE A 68 4.48 9.02 8.73
C ILE A 68 4.92 8.56 10.13
N GLU A 69 5.10 9.47 11.06
CA GLU A 69 5.49 9.09 12.42
C GLU A 69 4.49 8.11 13.02
N ASN A 70 5.02 7.11 13.72
CA ASN A 70 4.24 6.07 14.39
C ASN A 70 3.40 5.20 13.46
N SER A 71 3.67 5.24 12.15
CA SER A 71 3.01 4.35 11.20
C SER A 71 3.60 2.95 11.30
N PHE A 72 2.72 1.94 11.22
CA PHE A 72 3.15 0.56 11.10
C PHE A 72 3.65 0.27 9.69
N LEU A 73 2.93 0.77 8.70
CA LEU A 73 3.36 0.72 7.31
C LEU A 73 2.91 1.97 6.56
N VAL A 74 3.58 2.25 5.46
CA VAL A 74 3.34 3.40 4.62
C VAL A 74 3.25 2.96 3.16
N ILE A 75 2.29 3.51 2.44
CA ILE A 75 2.17 3.31 1.00
C ILE A 75 2.33 4.67 0.32
N ALA A 76 3.35 4.78 -0.52
CA ALA A 76 3.58 5.97 -1.34
C ALA A 76 2.90 5.77 -2.69
N ALA A 77 1.78 6.46 -2.89
CA ALA A 77 0.93 6.33 -4.06
C ALA A 77 0.59 7.68 -4.68
N THR A 78 1.55 8.61 -4.66
CA THR A 78 1.41 9.90 -5.31
C THR A 78 1.80 9.78 -6.78
N ASP A 79 1.43 10.77 -7.58
CA ASP A 79 1.83 10.85 -8.98
C ASP A 79 3.20 11.52 -9.18
N ASN A 80 3.87 11.85 -8.09
CA ASN A 80 5.19 12.51 -8.11
C ASN A 80 6.25 11.55 -7.61
N LYS A 81 7.14 11.11 -8.52
CA LYS A 81 8.21 10.16 -8.20
C LYS A 81 9.17 10.67 -7.12
N GLU A 82 9.46 11.96 -7.12
CA GLU A 82 10.38 12.55 -6.15
C GLU A 82 9.77 12.50 -4.74
N VAL A 83 8.49 12.80 -4.63
CA VAL A 83 7.78 12.71 -3.35
C VAL A 83 7.77 11.25 -2.87
N ASN A 84 7.46 10.31 -3.75
CA ASN A 84 7.47 8.89 -3.40
C ASN A 84 8.84 8.45 -2.91
N GLN A 85 9.91 8.91 -3.56
CA GLN A 85 11.27 8.58 -3.13
C GLN A 85 11.60 9.19 -1.77
N THR A 86 11.15 10.40 -1.52
CA THR A 86 11.34 11.05 -0.21
C THR A 86 10.63 10.26 0.89
N ILE A 87 9.40 9.82 0.63
CA ILE A 87 8.65 8.98 1.57
C ILE A 87 9.40 7.68 1.85
N TYR A 88 9.92 7.05 0.80
CA TYR A 88 10.71 5.84 0.93
C TYR A 88 11.91 6.06 1.87
N ASN A 89 12.68 7.11 1.61
CA ASN A 89 13.86 7.42 2.41
C ASN A 89 13.50 7.69 3.88
N ASP A 90 12.42 8.44 4.11
CA ASP A 90 11.96 8.76 5.46
C ASP A 90 11.51 7.50 6.20
N ALA A 91 10.77 6.63 5.53
CA ALA A 91 10.30 5.38 6.11
C ALA A 91 11.46 4.45 6.45
N LYS A 92 12.44 4.33 5.57
CA LYS A 92 13.62 3.48 5.82
C LYS A 92 14.40 3.99 7.04
N LYS A 93 14.55 5.29 7.19
CA LYS A 93 15.23 5.88 8.35
C LYS A 93 14.53 5.55 9.66
N ARG A 94 13.21 5.38 9.63
CA ARG A 94 12.40 5.09 10.81
C ARG A 94 12.10 3.61 10.99
N ASN A 95 12.64 2.74 10.14
CA ASN A 95 12.34 1.31 10.13
C ASN A 95 10.85 1.02 9.98
N ILE A 96 10.18 1.80 9.14
CA ILE A 96 8.78 1.63 8.81
C ILE A 96 8.70 0.88 7.47
N LEU A 97 7.84 -0.13 7.39
CA LEU A 97 7.61 -0.85 6.13
C LEU A 97 7.00 0.10 5.10
N VAL A 98 7.55 0.12 3.90
CA VAL A 98 7.10 1.04 2.85
C VAL A 98 6.90 0.31 1.53
N SER A 99 5.79 0.64 0.87
CA SER A 99 5.48 0.19 -0.48
C SER A 99 5.39 1.40 -1.40
N LEU A 100 6.06 1.32 -2.53
CA LEU A 100 6.02 2.33 -3.58
C LEU A 100 5.12 1.81 -4.70
N SER A 101 4.05 2.53 -5.02
CA SER A 101 3.13 2.09 -6.07
C SER A 101 3.76 2.12 -7.47
N ASP A 102 4.81 2.90 -7.65
CA ASP A 102 5.52 3.03 -8.92
C ASP A 102 6.85 2.26 -8.96
N ASP A 103 7.19 1.53 -7.91
CA ASP A 103 8.47 0.81 -7.83
C ASP A 103 8.33 -0.40 -6.90
N THR A 104 7.84 -1.50 -7.44
CA THR A 104 7.67 -2.72 -6.65
C THR A 104 8.99 -3.38 -6.29
N GLU A 105 10.03 -3.17 -7.09
CA GLU A 105 11.33 -3.80 -6.86
C GLU A 105 11.97 -3.32 -5.56
N HIS A 106 11.85 -2.04 -5.25
CA HIS A 106 12.44 -1.45 -4.05
C HIS A 106 11.49 -1.44 -2.85
N SER A 107 10.23 -1.85 -3.04
CA SER A 107 9.26 -1.88 -1.97
C SER A 107 9.57 -2.97 -0.95
N ASP A 108 9.30 -2.70 0.33
CA ASP A 108 9.44 -3.71 1.39
C ASP A 108 8.33 -4.75 1.31
N PHE A 109 7.18 -4.37 0.79
CA PHE A 109 6.02 -5.24 0.64
C PHE A 109 5.21 -4.81 -0.57
N ILE A 110 4.38 -5.72 -1.04
CA ILE A 110 3.40 -5.44 -2.09
C ILE A 110 2.04 -5.92 -1.62
N LEU A 111 0.98 -5.35 -2.20
CA LEU A 111 -0.38 -5.82 -1.93
C LEU A 111 -0.76 -6.80 -3.04
N PRO A 112 -0.81 -8.09 -2.77
CA PRO A 112 -1.17 -9.08 -3.78
C PRO A 112 -2.65 -8.99 -4.13
N SER A 113 -3.02 -9.62 -5.23
CA SER A 113 -4.43 -9.79 -5.57
C SER A 113 -5.03 -10.84 -4.65
N SER A 114 -6.03 -10.46 -3.86
CA SER A 114 -6.57 -11.34 -2.82
C SER A 114 -8.08 -11.51 -2.96
N LYS A 115 -8.56 -12.67 -2.52
CA LYS A 115 -9.98 -12.97 -2.43
C LYS A 115 -10.26 -13.71 -1.14
N ASN A 116 -11.38 -13.37 -0.50
CA ASN A 116 -11.79 -13.94 0.77
C ASN A 116 -13.03 -14.80 0.57
N TYR A 117 -12.99 -16.01 1.14
CA TYR A 117 -14.12 -16.95 1.17
C TYR A 117 -14.30 -17.34 2.64
N ASP A 118 -15.23 -16.72 3.34
CA ASP A 118 -15.42 -16.94 4.78
C ASP A 118 -14.08 -16.76 5.52
N ASP A 119 -13.54 -17.83 6.08
CA ASP A 119 -12.28 -17.78 6.84
C ASP A 119 -11.04 -18.00 5.98
N ILE A 120 -11.22 -18.21 4.68
CA ILE A 120 -10.11 -18.50 3.78
C ILE A 120 -9.76 -17.26 2.97
N THR A 121 -8.47 -16.91 2.98
CA THR A 121 -7.93 -15.86 2.12
C THR A 121 -6.99 -16.49 1.11
N ILE A 122 -7.24 -16.21 -0.17
CA ILE A 122 -6.37 -16.63 -1.24
C ILE A 122 -5.72 -15.39 -1.85
N SER A 123 -4.40 -15.38 -1.86
CA SER A 123 -3.64 -14.27 -2.43
C SER A 123 -2.75 -14.78 -3.56
N VAL A 124 -2.68 -14.00 -4.63
CA VAL A 124 -1.87 -14.34 -5.80
C VAL A 124 -1.00 -13.15 -6.14
N SER A 125 0.29 -13.40 -6.31
CA SER A 125 1.24 -12.40 -6.73
C SER A 125 2.16 -12.96 -7.80
N THR A 126 2.44 -12.16 -8.82
CA THR A 126 3.47 -12.46 -9.81
C THR A 126 4.75 -11.68 -9.51
N ASN A 127 4.91 -11.21 -8.28
CA ASN A 127 6.05 -10.42 -7.81
C ASN A 127 6.25 -9.14 -8.65
N GLY A 128 5.12 -8.50 -8.99
CA GLY A 128 5.11 -7.26 -9.75
C GLY A 128 5.24 -7.42 -11.27
N LYS A 129 5.38 -8.65 -11.77
CA LYS A 129 5.57 -8.87 -13.21
C LYS A 129 4.29 -8.76 -14.02
N SER A 130 3.17 -9.24 -13.49
CA SER A 130 1.90 -9.20 -14.19
C SER A 130 0.72 -9.11 -13.25
N PRO A 131 0.32 -7.89 -12.87
CA PRO A 131 -0.90 -7.70 -12.07
C PRO A 131 -2.15 -8.28 -12.75
N ALA A 132 -2.21 -8.20 -14.07
CA ALA A 132 -3.34 -8.75 -14.83
C ALA A 132 -3.42 -10.27 -14.69
N LEU A 133 -2.28 -10.97 -14.75
CA LEU A 133 -2.24 -12.42 -14.57
C LEU A 133 -2.67 -12.80 -13.15
N ALA A 134 -2.17 -12.10 -12.14
CA ALA A 134 -2.53 -12.34 -10.75
C ALA A 134 -4.03 -12.21 -10.53
N LYS A 135 -4.63 -11.15 -11.09
CA LYS A 135 -6.08 -10.94 -11.02
C LYS A 135 -6.83 -12.08 -11.71
N LYS A 136 -6.36 -12.50 -12.88
CA LYS A 136 -7.01 -13.57 -13.63
C LYS A 136 -6.97 -14.90 -12.88
N ILE A 137 -5.82 -15.24 -12.29
CA ILE A 137 -5.67 -16.47 -11.50
C ILE A 137 -6.58 -16.42 -10.27
N ARG A 138 -6.63 -15.29 -9.57
CA ARG A 138 -7.52 -15.11 -8.41
C ARG A 138 -8.99 -15.35 -8.77
N GLN A 139 -9.40 -15.03 -10.00
CA GLN A 139 -10.79 -15.17 -10.45
C GLN A 139 -11.15 -16.60 -10.85
N ILE A 140 -10.20 -17.52 -10.93
CA ILE A 140 -10.47 -18.92 -11.22
C ILE A 140 -11.20 -19.54 -10.02
N LYS A 141 -12.31 -20.21 -10.31
CA LYS A 141 -13.13 -20.87 -9.29
C LYS A 141 -12.72 -22.32 -9.08
#